data_757b8ac7d8637d58c2fc9b83b5c588bd
#
_entry.id   757b8ac7d8637d58c2fc9b83b5c588bd
#
_cell.length_a   1.000
_cell.length_b   1.000
_cell.length_c   1.000
_cell.angle_alpha   90.00
_cell.angle_beta   90.00
_cell.angle_gamma   90.00
#
_symmetry.space_group_name_H-M   'P 1'
#
loop_
_entity.id
_entity.type
_entity.pdbx_description
1 polymer ?
#
loop_
_entity_poly.entity_id
_entity_poly.type
_entity_poly.pdbx_seq_one_letter_code
_entity_poly.pdbx_strand_id
1 'polypeptide(L)'
;MNRRNIYYPVIVLALLWCSNHLCAQQDAIPVWPADTSVTPASAKYIIGEIVITGNRKTRRPIILREIPVHTGDAYSLSDLVKKFEDARRQLMNTTLFHSVVVAAKGFRGNVIDIAVTVKERWFLFPLPYLKPVDRNLNQWLVEQKASLSRVNYGAKILYNNATGNNDKFRLWLMSGYTKQISLSYDRLYIDKAMKWGMRMNFAMGKNREINYNTINDKQVFLKDNNRFVRSFVNTQAELTYRRAINTRHSIGVGYTSEEVEDTIVQLNPAYFKSGRNRLSFPEIYYNMAYYNVDYIPYPTSGFAANINLRKSGINRANNLWQLQLKGLGSWHLSPKTFFSLTGFAGIKAPFKQPYFNLRFLGYGDVFMQGYEYYVVDGVAGGYLKATVAREFLNFNIRVPQTKHGTTDIIPFRIYGKVYGNSGYVHNPQPGNNALSNTLLHSAGIGIDVVTFYDVILRFEYSFNQLGQNGLYLHRKYIF
;
A
#
# COMPACT_ATOMS: atom_id res chain seq x y z
N MET A 1 -41.26 10.43 -25.76
CA MET A 1 -41.47 11.43 -24.70
C MET A 1 -41.52 10.72 -23.35
N ASN A 2 -40.45 10.69 -22.64
CA ASN A 2 -40.41 10.14 -21.27
C ASN A 2 -39.58 11.06 -20.39
N ARG A 3 -40.30 11.85 -19.58
CA ARG A 3 -39.74 12.68 -18.52
C ARG A 3 -39.51 11.80 -17.29
N ARG A 4 -38.28 11.41 -17.00
CA ARG A 4 -37.84 10.93 -15.68
C ARG A 4 -36.31 10.95 -15.69
N ASN A 5 -35.69 11.95 -15.05
CA ASN A 5 -34.30 11.89 -14.54
C ASN A 5 -33.77 13.28 -14.21
N ILE A 6 -34.42 14.04 -13.27
CA ILE A 6 -33.89 15.33 -12.82
C ILE A 6 -33.79 15.43 -11.28
N TYR A 7 -34.09 14.38 -10.51
CA TYR A 7 -34.18 14.51 -9.04
C TYR A 7 -33.00 13.94 -8.24
N TYR A 8 -32.02 13.32 -8.86
CA TYR A 8 -30.91 12.69 -8.11
C TYR A 8 -29.76 13.59 -7.65
N PRO A 9 -29.40 14.74 -8.27
CA PRO A 9 -28.31 15.56 -7.76
C PRO A 9 -28.68 16.41 -6.54
N VAL A 10 -29.94 16.64 -6.24
CA VAL A 10 -30.39 17.53 -5.15
C VAL A 10 -30.34 16.83 -3.79
N ILE A 11 -30.51 15.53 -3.73
CA ILE A 11 -30.51 14.76 -2.45
C ILE A 11 -29.09 14.64 -1.88
N VAL A 12 -28.07 14.56 -2.72
CA VAL A 12 -26.67 14.46 -2.27
C VAL A 12 -26.16 15.80 -1.69
N LEU A 13 -26.64 16.93 -2.19
CA LEU A 13 -26.30 18.25 -1.62
C LEU A 13 -27.03 18.53 -0.29
N ALA A 14 -28.25 18.02 -0.10
CA ALA A 14 -29.03 18.24 1.12
C ALA A 14 -28.47 17.50 2.35
N LEU A 15 -27.80 16.37 2.17
CA LEU A 15 -27.15 15.62 3.26
C LEU A 15 -25.85 16.26 3.77
N LEU A 16 -25.29 17.20 3.05
CA LEU A 16 -24.09 17.95 3.45
C LEU A 16 -24.41 19.21 4.29
N TRP A 17 -25.67 19.61 4.41
CA TRP A 17 -26.06 20.88 5.04
C TRP A 17 -26.67 20.75 6.44
N CYS A 18 -27.00 19.55 6.91
CA CYS A 18 -27.71 19.34 8.18
C CYS A 18 -26.84 19.05 9.41
N SER A 19 -25.57 19.46 9.48
CA SER A 19 -24.72 19.11 10.64
C SER A 19 -24.06 20.30 11.36
N ASN A 20 -24.72 21.46 11.48
CA ASN A 20 -24.11 22.61 12.17
C ASN A 20 -24.60 22.90 13.57
N HIS A 21 -25.33 22.02 14.26
CA HIS A 21 -25.71 22.24 15.67
C HIS A 21 -25.61 20.94 16.51
N LEU A 22 -24.38 20.62 16.93
CA LEU A 22 -24.16 19.87 18.16
C LEU A 22 -22.92 20.49 18.82
N CYS A 23 -23.19 21.38 19.79
CA CYS A 23 -22.19 21.88 20.72
C CYS A 23 -21.71 20.71 21.58
N ALA A 24 -20.51 20.23 21.35
CA ALA A 24 -19.79 19.43 22.33
C ALA A 24 -19.11 20.40 23.32
N GLN A 25 -19.41 20.28 24.57
CA GLN A 25 -18.70 20.94 25.66
C GLN A 25 -17.21 20.58 25.55
N GLN A 26 -16.39 21.59 25.37
CA GLN A 26 -14.94 21.49 25.59
C GLN A 26 -14.74 21.48 27.11
N ASP A 27 -14.22 20.37 27.64
CA ASP A 27 -13.68 20.34 28.99
C ASP A 27 -12.52 21.36 29.04
N ALA A 28 -12.72 22.36 29.90
CA ALA A 28 -11.74 23.41 30.14
C ALA A 28 -10.48 22.79 30.74
N ILE A 29 -9.39 22.85 30.00
CA ILE A 29 -8.05 22.56 30.53
C ILE A 29 -7.77 23.62 31.60
N PRO A 30 -7.39 23.24 32.82
CA PRO A 30 -7.08 24.24 33.86
C PRO A 30 -5.87 25.05 33.39
N VAL A 31 -6.11 26.34 33.14
CA VAL A 31 -5.05 27.32 32.86
C VAL A 31 -4.35 27.62 34.18
N TRP A 32 -3.17 27.09 34.37
CA TRP A 32 -2.27 27.55 35.43
C TRP A 32 -1.87 29.01 35.15
N PRO A 33 -1.87 29.90 36.14
CA PRO A 33 -1.38 31.25 35.91
C PRO A 33 0.05 31.20 35.41
N ALA A 34 0.23 31.59 34.17
CA ALA A 34 1.57 31.74 33.60
C ALA A 34 2.29 32.87 34.34
N ASP A 35 3.37 32.53 35.02
CA ASP A 35 4.38 33.49 35.43
C ASP A 35 4.86 34.17 34.14
N THR A 36 4.40 35.40 33.90
CA THR A 36 4.74 36.20 32.72
C THR A 36 6.11 36.81 32.84
N SER A 37 7.11 35.97 33.00
CA SER A 37 8.46 36.35 32.58
C SER A 37 8.48 36.21 31.07
N VAL A 38 8.38 37.32 30.34
CA VAL A 38 8.46 37.42 28.90
C VAL A 38 9.80 36.82 28.45
N THR A 39 9.80 35.55 28.13
CA THR A 39 10.94 34.90 27.48
C THR A 39 11.03 35.52 26.08
N PRO A 40 12.15 36.18 25.71
CA PRO A 40 12.23 36.78 24.39
C PRO A 40 11.96 35.72 23.33
N ALA A 41 11.17 36.04 22.33
CA ALA A 41 10.81 35.16 21.22
C ALA A 41 12.02 34.60 20.42
N SER A 42 13.23 35.06 20.76
CA SER A 42 14.50 34.65 20.15
C SER A 42 15.32 33.65 21.01
N ALA A 43 14.85 33.23 22.20
CA ALA A 43 15.58 32.27 23.00
C ALA A 43 15.69 30.92 22.28
N LYS A 44 16.91 30.50 21.97
CA LYS A 44 17.20 29.18 21.43
C LYS A 44 17.47 28.21 22.56
N TYR A 45 16.87 27.05 22.47
CA TYR A 45 17.07 25.94 23.38
C TYR A 45 17.99 24.91 22.74
N ILE A 46 18.97 24.45 23.48
CA ILE A 46 19.92 23.43 23.03
C ILE A 46 19.40 22.07 23.45
N ILE A 47 19.41 21.13 22.53
CA ILE A 47 19.01 19.75 22.80
C ILE A 47 20.10 19.07 23.66
N GLY A 48 19.70 18.63 24.84
CA GLY A 48 20.54 17.87 25.76
C GLY A 48 20.46 16.37 25.46
N GLU A 49 20.09 15.59 26.47
CA GLU A 49 19.97 14.16 26.35
C GLU A 49 18.62 13.75 25.69
N ILE A 50 18.65 12.73 24.80
CA ILE A 50 17.44 12.06 24.28
C ILE A 50 17.28 10.73 24.99
N VAL A 51 16.30 10.65 25.91
CA VAL A 51 15.99 9.46 26.69
C VAL A 51 14.88 8.69 26.02
N ILE A 52 15.12 7.40 25.72
CA ILE A 52 14.15 6.51 25.06
C ILE A 52 13.69 5.47 26.07
N THR A 53 12.37 5.28 26.16
CA THR A 53 11.73 4.30 27.05
C THR A 53 10.67 3.49 26.31
N GLY A 54 10.44 2.24 26.75
CA GLY A 54 9.41 1.35 26.19
C GLY A 54 9.85 0.51 24.98
N ASN A 55 11.09 0.70 24.49
CA ASN A 55 11.66 -0.13 23.42
C ASN A 55 12.26 -1.42 23.99
N ARG A 56 11.50 -2.51 23.94
CA ARG A 56 11.96 -3.83 24.43
C ARG A 56 12.79 -4.58 23.40
N LYS A 57 12.35 -4.56 22.13
CA LYS A 57 13.00 -5.26 21.03
C LYS A 57 13.65 -4.31 20.04
N THR A 58 13.02 -3.18 19.73
CA THR A 58 13.55 -2.19 18.79
C THR A 58 14.82 -1.56 19.36
N ARG A 59 15.90 -1.61 18.59
CA ARG A 59 17.19 -1.06 19.02
C ARG A 59 17.16 0.47 19.02
N ARG A 60 17.82 1.08 20.01
CA ARG A 60 17.92 2.54 20.17
C ARG A 60 18.29 3.29 18.88
N PRO A 61 19.28 2.85 18.07
CA PRO A 61 19.65 3.53 16.83
C PRO A 61 18.49 3.60 15.80
N ILE A 62 17.58 2.62 15.78
CA ILE A 62 16.41 2.62 14.90
C ILE A 62 15.45 3.76 15.24
N ILE A 63 15.31 4.08 16.52
CA ILE A 63 14.45 5.16 17.00
C ILE A 63 15.14 6.51 16.75
N LEU A 64 16.40 6.64 17.14
CA LEU A 64 17.15 7.89 16.99
C LEU A 64 17.24 8.39 15.55
N ARG A 65 17.43 7.51 14.58
CA ARG A 65 17.54 7.90 13.17
C ARG A 65 16.24 8.46 12.57
N GLU A 66 15.08 8.19 13.21
CA GLU A 66 13.79 8.73 12.77
C GLU A 66 13.45 10.07 13.42
N ILE A 67 14.26 10.51 14.38
CA ILE A 67 14.06 11.77 15.09
C ILE A 67 14.86 12.87 14.37
N PRO A 68 14.20 13.96 13.90
CA PRO A 68 14.86 15.03 13.13
C PRO A 68 15.53 16.07 14.03
N VAL A 69 16.03 15.66 15.21
CA VAL A 69 16.80 16.48 16.15
C VAL A 69 17.97 15.68 16.73
N HIS A 70 19.09 16.32 16.99
CA HIS A 70 20.27 15.69 17.57
C HIS A 70 20.73 16.46 18.81
N THR A 71 21.42 15.78 19.70
CA THR A 71 22.07 16.43 20.85
C THR A 71 23.02 17.53 20.37
N GLY A 72 22.91 18.73 20.95
CA GLY A 72 23.67 19.92 20.57
C GLY A 72 22.97 20.82 19.55
N ASP A 73 21.91 20.38 18.88
CA ASP A 73 21.10 21.22 17.99
C ASP A 73 20.42 22.34 18.82
N ALA A 74 20.23 23.51 18.21
CA ALA A 74 19.59 24.66 18.85
C ALA A 74 18.34 25.10 18.05
N TYR A 75 17.20 25.14 18.71
CA TYR A 75 15.90 25.50 18.11
C TYR A 75 15.12 26.51 18.93
N SER A 76 14.29 27.32 18.29
CA SER A 76 13.22 28.07 18.98
C SER A 76 12.19 27.13 19.58
N LEU A 77 11.42 27.56 20.57
CA LEU A 77 10.36 26.74 21.16
C LEU A 77 9.30 26.31 20.13
N SER A 78 8.93 27.22 19.22
CA SER A 78 7.97 26.93 18.14
C SER A 78 8.49 25.88 17.16
N ASP A 79 9.78 25.92 16.83
CA ASP A 79 10.40 24.92 15.95
C ASP A 79 10.52 23.56 16.65
N LEU A 80 10.79 23.55 17.96
CA LEU A 80 10.85 22.34 18.77
C LEU A 80 9.53 21.58 18.77
N VAL A 81 8.40 22.28 18.94
CA VAL A 81 7.07 21.67 18.88
C VAL A 81 6.85 20.98 17.52
N LYS A 82 7.17 21.66 16.42
CA LYS A 82 7.09 21.07 15.06
C LYS A 82 7.99 19.84 14.93
N LYS A 83 9.23 19.92 15.46
CA LYS A 83 10.17 18.80 15.44
C LYS A 83 9.69 17.60 16.27
N PHE A 84 9.02 17.83 17.39
CA PHE A 84 8.42 16.73 18.19
C PHE A 84 7.27 16.06 17.46
N GLU A 85 6.41 16.81 16.78
CA GLU A 85 5.36 16.26 15.95
C GLU A 85 5.93 15.49 14.76
N ASP A 86 6.96 16.02 14.10
CA ASP A 86 7.67 15.33 13.01
C ASP A 86 8.30 14.02 13.52
N ALA A 87 8.98 14.04 14.67
CA ALA A 87 9.56 12.85 15.28
C ALA A 87 8.49 11.80 15.58
N ARG A 88 7.37 12.21 16.19
CA ARG A 88 6.24 11.32 16.45
C ARG A 88 5.70 10.72 15.16
N ARG A 89 5.46 11.53 14.15
CA ARG A 89 4.97 11.11 12.83
C ARG A 89 5.93 10.11 12.16
N GLN A 90 7.23 10.40 12.14
CA GLN A 90 8.24 9.52 11.54
C GLN A 90 8.32 8.16 12.28
N LEU A 91 8.31 8.18 13.60
CA LEU A 91 8.32 6.96 14.40
C LEU A 91 7.05 6.12 14.19
N MET A 92 5.87 6.74 14.14
CA MET A 92 4.62 6.04 13.82
C MET A 92 4.65 5.45 12.39
N ASN A 93 5.24 6.16 11.42
CA ASN A 93 5.39 5.69 10.04
C ASN A 93 6.38 4.53 9.88
N THR A 94 7.18 4.21 10.91
CA THR A 94 7.97 2.95 10.90
C THR A 94 7.10 1.71 10.99
N THR A 95 5.86 1.86 11.47
CA THR A 95 4.92 0.77 11.78
C THR A 95 5.37 -0.18 12.92
N LEU A 96 6.35 0.25 13.72
CA LEU A 96 6.89 -0.53 14.85
C LEU A 96 6.10 -0.30 16.15
N PHE A 97 5.39 0.82 16.25
CA PHE A 97 4.80 1.28 17.51
C PHE A 97 3.29 1.44 17.40
N HIS A 98 2.59 1.17 18.51
CA HIS A 98 1.19 1.51 18.70
C HIS A 98 1.01 2.96 19.08
N SER A 99 1.89 3.46 19.95
CA SER A 99 1.90 4.84 20.39
C SER A 99 3.33 5.34 20.53
N VAL A 100 3.50 6.62 20.27
CA VAL A 100 4.74 7.36 20.42
C VAL A 100 4.41 8.70 21.05
N VAL A 101 5.10 9.02 22.13
CA VAL A 101 5.05 10.34 22.78
C VAL A 101 6.46 10.92 22.74
N VAL A 102 6.59 12.13 22.22
CA VAL A 102 7.83 12.91 22.22
C VAL A 102 7.55 14.19 22.98
N ALA A 103 8.27 14.41 24.06
CA ALA A 103 8.06 15.54 24.96
C ALA A 103 9.37 16.05 25.57
N ALA A 104 9.36 17.28 26.03
CA ALA A 104 10.42 17.78 26.90
C ALA A 104 10.39 17.02 28.25
N LYS A 105 11.52 16.48 28.67
CA LYS A 105 11.67 15.77 29.95
C LYS A 105 12.00 16.74 31.08
N GLY A 106 12.78 17.77 30.78
CA GLY A 106 13.22 18.79 31.75
C GLY A 106 14.01 19.88 31.09
N PHE A 107 14.15 20.99 31.82
CA PHE A 107 14.91 22.18 31.41
C PHE A 107 16.06 22.40 32.39
N ARG A 108 17.23 22.65 31.85
CA ARG A 108 18.43 23.07 32.62
C ARG A 108 18.96 24.37 32.00
N GLY A 109 18.39 25.50 32.42
CA GLY A 109 18.61 26.76 31.72
C GLY A 109 18.13 26.69 30.27
N ASN A 110 19.04 26.89 29.30
CA ASN A 110 18.75 26.82 27.88
C ASN A 110 18.80 25.37 27.31
N VAL A 111 19.12 24.36 28.13
CA VAL A 111 19.23 22.98 27.67
C VAL A 111 17.95 22.25 27.97
N ILE A 112 17.38 21.56 26.91
CA ILE A 112 16.18 20.74 27.00
C ILE A 112 16.55 19.27 26.78
N ASP A 113 16.24 18.43 27.77
CA ASP A 113 16.29 17.00 27.62
C ASP A 113 14.95 16.49 27.02
N ILE A 114 15.03 15.55 26.07
CA ILE A 114 13.88 15.02 25.34
C ILE A 114 13.57 13.60 25.84
N ALA A 115 12.30 13.35 26.17
CA ALA A 115 11.79 12.00 26.41
C ALA A 115 11.05 11.48 25.18
N VAL A 116 11.42 10.27 24.75
CA VAL A 116 10.74 9.52 23.68
C VAL A 116 10.20 8.23 24.28
N THR A 117 8.89 8.20 24.52
CA THR A 117 8.22 7.02 25.08
C THR A 117 7.49 6.29 23.97
N VAL A 118 7.80 5.02 23.78
CA VAL A 118 7.21 4.18 22.73
C VAL A 118 6.51 2.96 23.31
N LYS A 119 5.43 2.53 22.67
CA LYS A 119 4.76 1.24 22.95
C LYS A 119 4.87 0.38 21.70
N GLU A 120 5.66 -0.70 21.77
CA GLU A 120 5.91 -1.57 20.61
C GLU A 120 4.69 -2.39 20.22
N ARG A 121 4.57 -2.69 18.91
CA ARG A 121 3.59 -3.62 18.35
C ARG A 121 4.03 -5.07 18.58
N TRP A 122 3.11 -5.99 18.42
CA TRP A 122 3.45 -7.39 18.23
C TRP A 122 4.15 -7.57 16.89
N PHE A 123 5.19 -8.37 16.83
CA PHE A 123 6.05 -8.48 15.64
C PHE A 123 5.93 -9.82 14.92
N LEU A 124 5.55 -10.90 15.59
CA LEU A 124 5.48 -12.25 15.01
C LEU A 124 4.02 -12.66 14.80
N PHE A 125 3.63 -12.89 13.55
CA PHE A 125 2.29 -13.32 13.17
C PHE A 125 2.35 -14.65 12.41
N PRO A 126 2.23 -15.79 13.09
CA PRO A 126 1.97 -17.07 12.46
C PRO A 126 0.48 -17.14 12.12
N LEU A 127 0.14 -16.93 10.84
CA LEU A 127 -1.24 -16.89 10.37
C LEU A 127 -1.55 -18.14 9.57
N PRO A 128 -2.61 -18.89 9.89
CA PRO A 128 -3.15 -19.87 8.96
C PRO A 128 -3.58 -19.15 7.68
N TYR A 129 -3.30 -19.78 6.56
CA TYR A 129 -3.67 -19.25 5.25
C TYR A 129 -4.79 -20.09 4.68
N LEU A 130 -5.91 -19.45 4.42
CA LEU A 130 -7.04 -20.03 3.72
C LEU A 130 -7.59 -18.96 2.80
N LYS A 131 -7.52 -19.19 1.49
CA LYS A 131 -7.98 -18.24 0.50
C LYS A 131 -8.56 -18.93 -0.73
N PRO A 132 -9.78 -18.59 -1.15
CA PRO A 132 -10.29 -18.99 -2.47
C PRO A 132 -9.35 -18.49 -3.58
N VAL A 133 -9.25 -19.26 -4.63
CA VAL A 133 -8.41 -18.92 -5.81
C VAL A 133 -9.05 -17.80 -6.62
N ASP A 134 -10.36 -17.74 -6.55
CA ASP A 134 -11.15 -16.83 -7.34
C ASP A 134 -10.86 -15.36 -7.01
N ARG A 135 -11.07 -14.50 -7.98
CA ARG A 135 -10.67 -13.10 -7.96
C ARG A 135 -11.30 -12.30 -6.81
N ASN A 136 -12.54 -12.65 -6.47
CA ASN A 136 -13.27 -12.09 -5.34
C ASN A 136 -14.12 -13.14 -4.65
N LEU A 137 -14.53 -12.82 -3.41
CA LEU A 137 -15.31 -13.75 -2.59
C LEU A 137 -16.68 -14.09 -3.21
N ASN A 138 -17.32 -13.13 -3.87
CA ASN A 138 -18.62 -13.33 -4.52
C ASN A 138 -18.52 -14.34 -5.66
N GLN A 139 -17.46 -14.26 -6.46
CA GLN A 139 -17.22 -15.24 -7.52
C GLN A 139 -17.08 -16.65 -6.96
N TRP A 140 -16.32 -16.80 -5.87
CA TRP A 140 -16.16 -18.12 -5.23
C TRP A 140 -17.46 -18.64 -4.63
N LEU A 141 -18.22 -17.79 -3.91
CA LEU A 141 -19.46 -18.17 -3.26
C LEU A 141 -20.57 -18.50 -4.26
N VAL A 142 -20.77 -17.63 -5.26
CA VAL A 142 -21.92 -17.70 -6.18
C VAL A 142 -21.60 -18.55 -7.40
N GLU A 143 -20.53 -18.26 -8.14
CA GLU A 143 -20.20 -18.95 -9.38
C GLU A 143 -19.58 -20.33 -9.13
N GLN A 144 -18.72 -20.44 -8.11
CA GLN A 144 -17.99 -21.68 -7.79
C GLN A 144 -18.64 -22.48 -6.65
N LYS A 145 -19.84 -22.09 -6.17
CA LYS A 145 -20.62 -22.76 -5.11
C LYS A 145 -19.78 -23.09 -3.87
N ALA A 146 -18.90 -22.17 -3.46
CA ALA A 146 -17.98 -22.32 -2.33
C ALA A 146 -17.10 -23.59 -2.39
N SER A 147 -16.70 -24.04 -3.56
CA SER A 147 -15.94 -25.27 -3.75
C SER A 147 -14.60 -25.24 -3.03
N LEU A 148 -14.38 -26.19 -2.12
CA LEU A 148 -13.12 -26.36 -1.37
C LEU A 148 -11.96 -26.80 -2.26
N SER A 149 -12.24 -27.43 -3.43
CA SER A 149 -11.20 -27.77 -4.41
C SER A 149 -10.53 -26.52 -5.01
N ARG A 150 -11.18 -25.36 -4.90
CA ARG A 150 -10.70 -24.06 -5.36
C ARG A 150 -10.21 -23.19 -4.21
N VAL A 151 -9.63 -23.78 -3.18
CA VAL A 151 -9.09 -23.09 -2.04
C VAL A 151 -7.60 -23.38 -1.90
N ASN A 152 -6.83 -22.35 -1.66
CA ASN A 152 -5.45 -22.44 -1.21
C ASN A 152 -5.41 -22.42 0.30
N TYR A 153 -4.66 -23.32 0.89
CA TYR A 153 -4.46 -23.43 2.32
C TYR A 153 -2.97 -23.50 2.65
N GLY A 154 -2.61 -23.21 3.90
CA GLY A 154 -1.22 -23.26 4.32
C GLY A 154 -0.91 -22.39 5.51
N ALA A 155 0.32 -21.87 5.56
CA ALA A 155 0.78 -21.02 6.63
C ALA A 155 1.51 -19.79 6.08
N LYS A 156 1.31 -18.67 6.76
CA LYS A 156 1.98 -17.40 6.49
C LYS A 156 2.62 -16.90 7.78
N ILE A 157 3.92 -16.85 7.80
CA ILE A 157 4.70 -16.33 8.92
C ILE A 157 5.17 -14.92 8.55
N LEU A 158 4.73 -13.93 9.32
CA LEU A 158 5.17 -12.55 9.21
C LEU A 158 5.94 -12.20 10.47
N TYR A 159 7.22 -11.92 10.35
CA TYR A 159 8.05 -11.50 11.45
C TYR A 159 8.63 -10.11 11.16
N ASN A 160 7.93 -9.08 11.66
CA ASN A 160 8.39 -7.71 11.59
C ASN A 160 9.41 -7.47 12.70
N ASN A 161 10.41 -6.64 12.46
CA ASN A 161 11.44 -6.30 13.42
C ASN A 161 12.13 -7.55 14.02
N ALA A 162 12.50 -8.50 13.15
CA ALA A 162 13.02 -9.82 13.57
C ALA A 162 14.28 -9.70 14.41
N THR A 163 15.21 -8.81 14.04
CA THR A 163 16.47 -8.57 14.77
C THR A 163 16.46 -7.30 15.63
N GLY A 164 15.34 -6.57 15.67
CA GLY A 164 15.24 -5.26 16.32
C GLY A 164 15.68 -4.08 15.45
N ASN A 165 16.08 -4.33 14.22
CA ASN A 165 16.55 -3.31 13.26
C ASN A 165 15.48 -2.87 12.26
N ASN A 166 14.19 -3.08 12.55
CA ASN A 166 13.06 -2.81 11.63
C ASN A 166 13.14 -3.62 10.33
N ASP A 167 13.71 -4.78 10.40
CA ASP A 167 13.77 -5.78 9.34
C ASP A 167 12.49 -6.61 9.28
N LYS A 168 12.21 -7.25 8.14
CA LYS A 168 10.98 -8.03 7.93
C LYS A 168 11.31 -9.35 7.29
N PHE A 169 10.98 -10.42 7.99
CA PHE A 169 11.03 -11.78 7.46
C PHE A 169 9.60 -12.24 7.14
N ARG A 170 9.41 -12.86 5.98
CA ARG A 170 8.13 -13.41 5.54
C ARG A 170 8.35 -14.76 4.89
N LEU A 171 7.60 -15.74 5.38
CA LEU A 171 7.53 -17.08 4.77
C LEU A 171 6.07 -17.40 4.45
N TRP A 172 5.80 -17.79 3.21
CA TRP A 172 4.50 -18.28 2.77
C TRP A 172 4.65 -19.68 2.24
N LEU A 173 3.89 -20.60 2.84
CA LEU A 173 3.75 -21.96 2.41
C LEU A 173 2.31 -22.16 2.00
N MET A 174 2.07 -22.41 0.72
CA MET A 174 0.74 -22.64 0.16
C MET A 174 0.66 -24.00 -0.48
N SER A 175 -0.48 -24.65 -0.29
CA SER A 175 -0.88 -25.91 -0.93
C SER A 175 -2.35 -25.84 -1.34
N GLY A 176 -2.84 -26.87 -2.00
CA GLY A 176 -4.19 -26.95 -2.54
C GLY A 176 -4.19 -26.67 -4.04
N TYR A 177 -5.02 -25.77 -4.48
CA TYR A 177 -5.15 -25.42 -5.90
C TYR A 177 -3.85 -24.83 -6.49
N THR A 178 -3.16 -24.02 -5.71
CA THR A 178 -1.81 -23.51 -5.98
C THR A 178 -0.82 -24.12 -5.01
N LYS A 179 0.31 -24.62 -5.46
CA LYS A 179 1.45 -24.96 -4.61
C LYS A 179 2.51 -23.88 -4.73
N GLN A 180 2.90 -23.26 -3.60
CA GLN A 180 3.87 -22.18 -3.63
C GLN A 180 4.65 -22.11 -2.33
N ILE A 181 5.95 -21.89 -2.46
CA ILE A 181 6.83 -21.45 -1.37
C ILE A 181 7.31 -20.05 -1.72
N SER A 182 7.22 -19.13 -0.78
CA SER A 182 7.73 -17.78 -0.96
C SER A 182 8.44 -17.33 0.30
N LEU A 183 9.67 -16.86 0.15
CA LEU A 183 10.54 -16.36 1.20
C LEU A 183 10.94 -14.94 0.86
N SER A 184 10.80 -14.03 1.82
CA SER A 184 11.24 -12.63 1.68
C SER A 184 11.93 -12.17 2.95
N TYR A 185 13.09 -11.54 2.79
CA TYR A 185 13.77 -10.82 3.85
C TYR A 185 14.03 -9.39 3.40
N ASP A 186 13.55 -8.42 4.14
CA ASP A 186 13.62 -6.99 3.81
C ASP A 186 14.38 -6.23 4.90
N ARG A 187 15.19 -5.25 4.49
CA ARG A 187 15.95 -4.34 5.37
C ARG A 187 17.02 -5.02 6.20
N LEU A 188 17.74 -5.97 5.63
CA LEU A 188 18.99 -6.44 6.21
C LEU A 188 20.03 -5.32 6.09
N TYR A 189 20.22 -4.52 7.15
CA TYR A 189 21.21 -3.43 7.16
C TYR A 189 22.62 -3.99 7.20
N ILE A 190 23.47 -3.49 6.30
CA ILE A 190 24.86 -3.94 6.10
C ILE A 190 25.87 -2.94 6.63
N ASP A 191 25.43 -1.72 6.97
CA ASP A 191 26.27 -0.65 7.52
C ASP A 191 25.83 -0.23 8.93
N LYS A 192 26.78 0.27 9.74
CA LYS A 192 26.50 0.76 11.11
C LYS A 192 25.55 1.97 11.12
N ALA A 193 25.59 2.82 10.08
CA ALA A 193 24.70 3.97 9.94
C ALA A 193 23.29 3.57 9.48
N MET A 194 23.06 2.29 9.15
CA MET A 194 21.79 1.74 8.68
C MET A 194 21.18 2.52 7.50
N LYS A 195 22.03 3.06 6.64
CA LYS A 195 21.67 3.72 5.39
C LYS A 195 21.57 2.73 4.24
N TRP A 196 22.43 1.72 4.24
CA TRP A 196 22.44 0.65 3.27
C TRP A 196 21.78 -0.61 3.81
N GLY A 197 20.98 -1.25 2.99
CA GLY A 197 20.32 -2.49 3.35
C GLY A 197 20.15 -3.39 2.13
N MET A 198 19.79 -4.64 2.39
CA MET A 198 19.49 -5.64 1.36
C MET A 198 18.04 -6.10 1.50
N ARG A 199 17.47 -6.47 0.35
CA ARG A 199 16.22 -7.22 0.27
C ARG A 199 16.45 -8.44 -0.59
N MET A 200 15.94 -9.58 -0.17
CA MET A 200 15.96 -10.81 -0.93
C MET A 200 14.54 -11.37 -1.01
N ASN A 201 14.14 -11.78 -2.21
CA ASN A 201 12.88 -12.45 -2.45
C ASN A 201 13.12 -13.72 -3.25
N PHE A 202 12.48 -14.78 -2.84
CA PHE A 202 12.44 -16.04 -3.54
C PHE A 202 11.00 -16.54 -3.56
N ALA A 203 10.51 -16.95 -4.72
CA ALA A 203 9.23 -17.60 -4.85
C ALA A 203 9.30 -18.68 -5.92
N MET A 204 8.75 -19.85 -5.62
CA MET A 204 8.54 -20.90 -6.60
C MET A 204 7.16 -21.52 -6.40
N GLY A 205 6.56 -21.96 -7.49
CA GLY A 205 5.23 -22.56 -7.37
C GLY A 205 4.71 -23.16 -8.65
N LYS A 206 3.53 -23.79 -8.50
CA LYS A 206 2.77 -24.40 -9.59
C LYS A 206 1.30 -24.05 -9.42
N ASN A 207 0.63 -23.75 -10.55
CA ASN A 207 -0.78 -23.35 -10.59
C ASN A 207 -1.57 -24.31 -11.47
N ARG A 208 -2.80 -24.63 -11.07
CA ARG A 208 -3.76 -25.41 -11.87
C ARG A 208 -4.57 -24.57 -12.85
N GLU A 209 -4.40 -23.27 -12.81
CA GLU A 209 -4.99 -22.35 -13.78
C GLU A 209 -4.01 -21.24 -14.17
N ILE A 210 -4.18 -20.77 -15.40
CA ILE A 210 -3.44 -19.64 -15.92
C ILE A 210 -4.32 -18.82 -16.85
N ASN A 211 -4.24 -17.49 -16.70
CA ASN A 211 -4.82 -16.57 -17.66
C ASN A 211 -3.94 -16.55 -18.92
N TYR A 212 -4.48 -17.05 -20.03
CA TYR A 212 -3.77 -17.17 -21.29
C TYR A 212 -4.19 -16.15 -22.35
N ASN A 213 -5.35 -15.50 -22.18
CA ASN A 213 -5.84 -14.50 -23.10
C ASN A 213 -6.79 -13.51 -22.41
N THR A 214 -7.07 -12.40 -23.07
CA THR A 214 -8.10 -11.43 -22.68
C THR A 214 -9.06 -11.26 -23.84
N ILE A 215 -10.35 -11.52 -23.60
CA ILE A 215 -11.41 -11.43 -24.59
C ILE A 215 -12.57 -10.63 -24.00
N ASN A 216 -13.04 -9.61 -24.72
CA ASN A 216 -14.06 -8.68 -24.23
C ASN A 216 -13.69 -8.07 -22.87
N ASP A 217 -12.42 -7.68 -22.72
CA ASP A 217 -11.85 -7.06 -21.51
C ASP A 217 -11.93 -7.96 -20.25
N LYS A 218 -12.11 -9.28 -20.42
CA LYS A 218 -12.13 -10.26 -19.35
C LYS A 218 -11.03 -11.29 -19.52
N GLN A 219 -10.48 -11.73 -18.40
CA GLN A 219 -9.45 -12.76 -18.38
C GLN A 219 -10.04 -14.13 -18.77
N VAL A 220 -9.38 -14.81 -19.70
CA VAL A 220 -9.72 -16.18 -20.10
C VAL A 220 -8.69 -17.13 -19.53
N PHE A 221 -9.16 -18.15 -18.82
CA PHE A 221 -8.31 -19.08 -18.09
C PHE A 221 -8.34 -20.47 -18.70
N LEU A 222 -7.17 -21.09 -18.84
CA LEU A 222 -7.07 -22.54 -18.91
C LEU A 222 -7.03 -23.07 -17.48
N LYS A 223 -7.91 -24.02 -17.17
CA LYS A 223 -8.05 -24.66 -15.86
C LYS A 223 -7.95 -26.16 -15.99
N ASP A 224 -7.13 -26.80 -15.17
CA ASP A 224 -7.05 -28.24 -15.05
C ASP A 224 -7.09 -28.63 -13.57
N ASN A 225 -8.09 -29.43 -13.19
CA ASN A 225 -8.24 -29.84 -11.79
C ASN A 225 -7.23 -30.91 -11.35
N ASN A 226 -6.62 -31.61 -12.30
CA ASN A 226 -5.75 -32.76 -12.04
C ASN A 226 -4.27 -32.44 -12.23
N ARG A 227 -3.92 -31.51 -13.14
CA ARG A 227 -2.56 -31.16 -13.51
C ARG A 227 -2.23 -29.71 -13.23
N PHE A 228 -0.98 -29.42 -13.06
CA PHE A 228 -0.48 -28.05 -12.96
C PHE A 228 -0.13 -27.54 -14.36
N VAL A 229 -0.86 -26.53 -14.78
CA VAL A 229 -0.72 -25.91 -16.12
C VAL A 229 0.33 -24.80 -16.18
N ARG A 230 0.88 -24.40 -15.04
CA ARG A 230 1.94 -23.40 -14.91
C ARG A 230 2.89 -23.76 -13.80
N SER A 231 4.18 -23.60 -14.04
CA SER A 231 5.22 -23.55 -13.01
C SER A 231 6.05 -22.28 -13.12
N PHE A 232 6.55 -21.79 -12.00
CA PHE A 232 7.37 -20.59 -11.99
C PHE A 232 8.43 -20.61 -10.90
N VAL A 233 9.52 -19.91 -11.17
CA VAL A 233 10.55 -19.54 -10.21
C VAL A 233 10.82 -18.05 -10.38
N ASN A 234 10.83 -17.31 -9.28
CA ASN A 234 11.19 -15.90 -9.24
C ASN A 234 12.15 -15.65 -8.09
N THR A 235 13.31 -15.07 -8.39
CA THR A 235 14.29 -14.71 -7.38
C THR A 235 14.76 -13.29 -7.61
N GLN A 236 14.94 -12.53 -6.54
CA GLN A 236 15.33 -11.13 -6.59
C GLN A 236 16.27 -10.83 -5.41
N ALA A 237 17.32 -10.06 -5.72
CA ALA A 237 18.20 -9.45 -4.72
C ALA A 237 18.29 -7.96 -5.00
N GLU A 238 18.17 -7.16 -3.95
CA GLU A 238 18.06 -5.70 -4.04
C GLU A 238 18.95 -5.05 -2.99
N LEU A 239 19.75 -4.09 -3.41
CA LEU A 239 20.48 -3.19 -2.55
C LEU A 239 19.64 -1.93 -2.33
N THR A 240 19.37 -1.59 -1.08
CA THR A 240 18.56 -0.42 -0.70
C THR A 240 19.43 0.65 -0.08
N TYR A 241 19.20 1.90 -0.45
CA TYR A 241 19.88 3.07 0.10
C TYR A 241 18.89 4.09 0.60
N ARG A 242 19.00 4.46 1.86
CA ARG A 242 18.19 5.49 2.51
C ARG A 242 18.99 6.78 2.64
N ARG A 243 18.84 7.67 1.65
CA ARG A 243 19.54 8.96 1.63
C ARG A 243 19.05 9.88 2.75
N ALA A 244 17.74 9.93 2.98
CA ALA A 244 17.08 10.80 3.95
C ALA A 244 15.89 10.05 4.59
N ILE A 245 15.26 10.66 5.58
CA ILE A 245 14.13 10.08 6.31
C ILE A 245 13.01 9.67 5.33
N ASN A 246 12.69 10.54 4.37
CA ASN A 246 11.55 10.37 3.47
C ASN A 246 11.91 9.65 2.16
N THR A 247 13.19 9.53 1.80
CA THR A 247 13.60 9.03 0.47
C THR A 247 14.36 7.71 0.59
N ARG A 248 13.95 6.75 -0.21
CA ARG A 248 14.59 5.43 -0.33
C ARG A 248 14.84 5.11 -1.79
N HIS A 249 16.03 4.69 -2.07
CA HIS A 249 16.45 4.20 -3.38
C HIS A 249 16.72 2.71 -3.28
N SER A 250 16.51 1.98 -4.34
CA SER A 250 16.96 0.61 -4.46
C SER A 250 17.31 0.25 -5.89
N ILE A 251 18.33 -0.56 -6.03
CA ILE A 251 18.70 -1.20 -7.28
C ILE A 251 18.73 -2.70 -7.06
N GLY A 252 18.15 -3.45 -7.96
CA GLY A 252 18.05 -4.90 -7.83
C GLY A 252 18.26 -5.64 -9.11
N VAL A 253 18.62 -6.90 -8.94
CA VAL A 253 18.68 -7.90 -10.00
C VAL A 253 17.71 -9.01 -9.70
N GLY A 254 17.19 -9.65 -10.72
CA GLY A 254 16.25 -10.75 -10.59
C GLY A 254 16.42 -11.78 -11.68
N TYR A 255 15.80 -12.91 -11.46
CA TYR A 255 15.66 -13.96 -12.45
C TYR A 255 14.24 -14.53 -12.35
N THR A 256 13.59 -14.58 -13.50
CA THR A 256 12.24 -15.14 -13.65
C THR A 256 12.31 -16.30 -14.63
N SER A 257 11.73 -17.44 -14.26
CA SER A 257 11.48 -18.58 -15.13
C SER A 257 10.01 -18.97 -15.03
N GLU A 258 9.33 -18.99 -16.16
CA GLU A 258 7.93 -19.39 -16.32
C GLU A 258 7.85 -20.54 -17.31
N GLU A 259 7.07 -21.55 -16.97
CA GLU A 259 6.78 -22.67 -17.84
C GLU A 259 5.26 -22.92 -17.81
N VAL A 260 4.69 -23.10 -18.98
CA VAL A 260 3.24 -23.33 -19.18
C VAL A 260 3.04 -24.60 -19.99
N GLU A 261 1.86 -25.20 -19.89
CA GLU A 261 1.54 -26.35 -20.76
C GLU A 261 1.47 -25.94 -22.23
N ASP A 262 1.80 -26.88 -23.14
CA ASP A 262 1.78 -26.67 -24.59
C ASP A 262 0.44 -26.20 -25.10
N THR A 263 -0.64 -26.64 -24.48
CA THR A 263 -2.02 -26.19 -24.76
C THR A 263 -2.16 -24.66 -24.71
N ILE A 264 -1.42 -23.98 -23.81
CA ILE A 264 -1.44 -22.52 -23.71
C ILE A 264 -0.88 -21.88 -24.98
N VAL A 265 0.22 -22.42 -25.49
CA VAL A 265 0.88 -21.90 -26.71
C VAL A 265 0.03 -22.22 -27.96
N GLN A 266 -0.68 -23.34 -27.95
CA GLN A 266 -1.65 -23.67 -29.01
C GLN A 266 -2.86 -22.72 -29.00
N LEU A 267 -3.43 -22.41 -27.81
CA LEU A 267 -4.57 -21.50 -27.65
C LEU A 267 -4.20 -20.03 -27.88
N ASN A 268 -2.97 -19.64 -27.52
CA ASN A 268 -2.45 -18.30 -27.75
C ASN A 268 -0.97 -18.36 -28.16
N PRO A 269 -0.68 -18.46 -29.45
CA PRO A 269 0.71 -18.46 -29.96
C PRO A 269 1.49 -17.20 -29.61
N ALA A 270 0.82 -16.10 -29.28
CA ALA A 270 1.42 -14.86 -28.84
C ALA A 270 1.65 -14.78 -27.31
N TYR A 271 1.36 -15.85 -26.56
CA TYR A 271 1.52 -15.87 -25.10
C TYR A 271 2.95 -15.53 -24.69
N PHE A 272 3.95 -16.27 -25.21
CA PHE A 272 5.36 -15.91 -25.23
C PHE A 272 5.81 -15.58 -26.65
N LYS A 273 6.64 -14.57 -26.79
CA LYS A 273 7.15 -14.16 -28.11
C LYS A 273 7.93 -15.26 -28.84
N SER A 274 8.47 -16.21 -28.10
CA SER A 274 9.30 -17.30 -28.62
C SER A 274 8.50 -18.42 -29.26
N GLY A 275 7.18 -18.49 -29.10
CA GLY A 275 6.35 -19.66 -29.47
C GLY A 275 6.68 -20.91 -28.64
N ARG A 276 7.49 -20.79 -27.59
CA ARG A 276 7.87 -21.87 -26.68
C ARG A 276 6.97 -21.85 -25.45
N ASN A 277 6.84 -22.99 -24.78
CA ASN A 277 6.09 -23.14 -23.54
C ASN A 277 6.88 -22.66 -22.30
N ARG A 278 8.16 -22.30 -22.45
CA ARG A 278 9.04 -21.83 -21.38
C ARG A 278 9.72 -20.51 -21.72
N LEU A 279 9.72 -19.61 -20.76
CA LEU A 279 10.38 -18.31 -20.83
C LEU A 279 11.19 -18.08 -19.56
N SER A 280 12.51 -17.82 -19.73
CA SER A 280 13.40 -17.49 -18.62
C SER A 280 14.23 -16.27 -18.97
N PHE A 281 14.37 -15.34 -18.04
CA PHE A 281 15.11 -14.11 -18.27
C PHE A 281 15.62 -13.47 -16.98
N PRO A 282 16.78 -12.78 -17.05
CA PRO A 282 17.26 -11.91 -16.00
C PRO A 282 16.52 -10.58 -16.03
N GLU A 283 16.53 -9.92 -14.87
CA GLU A 283 15.95 -8.58 -14.70
C GLU A 283 16.95 -7.69 -13.96
N ILE A 284 16.95 -6.41 -14.30
CA ILE A 284 17.56 -5.35 -13.51
C ILE A 284 16.51 -4.26 -13.31
N TYR A 285 16.43 -3.70 -12.10
CA TYR A 285 15.47 -2.66 -11.82
C TYR A 285 16.00 -1.65 -10.81
N TYR A 286 15.49 -0.45 -10.96
CA TYR A 286 15.69 0.64 -10.02
C TYR A 286 14.34 1.09 -9.47
N ASN A 287 14.28 1.34 -8.17
CA ASN A 287 13.09 1.83 -7.53
C ASN A 287 13.43 2.99 -6.60
N MET A 288 12.65 4.08 -6.68
CA MET A 288 12.72 5.21 -5.79
C MET A 288 11.37 5.39 -5.12
N ALA A 289 11.36 5.50 -3.78
CA ALA A 289 10.16 5.77 -3.01
C ALA A 289 10.38 7.03 -2.15
N TYR A 290 9.42 7.93 -2.19
CA TYR A 290 9.36 9.15 -1.40
C TYR A 290 8.07 9.16 -0.57
N TYR A 291 8.17 9.40 0.74
CA TYR A 291 7.03 9.46 1.65
C TYR A 291 7.18 10.66 2.58
N ASN A 292 6.35 11.66 2.38
CA ASN A 292 6.20 12.79 3.28
C ASN A 292 4.70 13.00 3.56
N VAL A 293 4.13 12.06 4.30
CA VAL A 293 2.71 12.00 4.65
C VAL A 293 2.56 11.87 6.15
N ASP A 294 1.40 12.26 6.66
CA ASP A 294 1.04 12.15 8.08
C ASP A 294 1.02 10.68 8.56
N TYR A 295 0.38 9.79 7.79
CA TYR A 295 0.28 8.37 8.11
C TYR A 295 0.34 7.53 6.82
N ILE A 296 1.42 6.76 6.62
CA ILE A 296 1.65 6.02 5.36
C ILE A 296 0.51 5.07 4.99
N PRO A 297 -0.09 4.28 5.92
CA PRO A 297 -1.19 3.38 5.56
C PRO A 297 -2.45 4.09 5.05
N TYR A 298 -2.78 5.27 5.60
CA TYR A 298 -3.96 6.06 5.23
C TYR A 298 -3.63 7.55 5.24
N PRO A 299 -2.98 8.07 4.21
CA PRO A 299 -2.57 9.47 4.16
C PRO A 299 -3.77 10.41 4.09
N THR A 300 -3.87 11.33 5.04
CA THR A 300 -4.85 12.43 5.04
C THR A 300 -4.21 13.76 4.67
N SER A 301 -2.88 13.85 4.76
CA SER A 301 -2.11 15.01 4.32
C SER A 301 -0.71 14.62 3.83
N GLY A 302 -0.15 15.42 2.92
CA GLY A 302 1.20 15.28 2.40
C GLY A 302 1.28 14.56 1.04
N PHE A 303 2.50 14.15 0.67
CA PHE A 303 2.81 13.59 -0.64
C PHE A 303 3.57 12.28 -0.53
N ALA A 304 3.24 11.33 -1.41
CA ALA A 304 4.01 10.11 -1.62
C ALA A 304 4.21 9.87 -3.11
N ALA A 305 5.37 9.36 -3.49
CA ALA A 305 5.68 9.01 -4.87
C ALA A 305 6.51 7.73 -4.94
N ASN A 306 6.32 6.97 -6.00
CA ASN A 306 7.12 5.82 -6.34
C ASN A 306 7.46 5.83 -7.82
N ILE A 307 8.73 5.60 -8.15
CA ILE A 307 9.24 5.46 -9.52
C ILE A 307 9.87 4.08 -9.61
N ASN A 308 9.45 3.28 -10.56
CA ASN A 308 10.04 1.98 -10.84
C ASN A 308 10.47 1.91 -12.32
N LEU A 309 11.75 1.72 -12.55
CA LEU A 309 12.32 1.46 -13.87
C LEU A 309 12.84 0.02 -13.88
N ARG A 310 12.40 -0.79 -14.84
CA ARG A 310 12.74 -2.19 -14.95
C ARG A 310 13.14 -2.55 -16.37
N LYS A 311 14.20 -3.33 -16.49
CA LYS A 311 14.60 -4.03 -17.71
C LYS A 311 14.45 -5.52 -17.48
N SER A 312 13.59 -6.18 -18.24
CA SER A 312 13.36 -7.64 -18.18
C SER A 312 13.78 -8.28 -19.49
N GLY A 313 14.73 -9.21 -19.41
CA GLY A 313 15.30 -9.91 -20.54
C GLY A 313 16.18 -9.04 -21.44
N ILE A 314 17.08 -9.69 -22.17
CA ILE A 314 18.07 -9.07 -23.04
C ILE A 314 18.11 -9.70 -24.44
N ASN A 315 17.22 -10.66 -24.71
CA ASN A 315 17.19 -11.42 -25.95
C ASN A 315 15.86 -11.26 -26.70
N ARG A 316 15.74 -11.89 -27.87
CA ARG A 316 14.51 -11.82 -28.69
C ARG A 316 13.29 -12.45 -28.00
N ALA A 317 13.47 -13.40 -27.07
CA ALA A 317 12.38 -14.07 -26.36
C ALA A 317 11.70 -13.15 -25.36
N ASN A 318 12.48 -12.32 -24.64
CA ASN A 318 11.96 -11.28 -23.79
C ASN A 318 12.87 -10.04 -23.83
N ASN A 319 12.29 -8.91 -24.19
CA ASN A 319 12.97 -7.62 -24.24
C ASN A 319 11.98 -6.54 -23.85
N LEU A 320 11.94 -6.23 -22.56
CA LEU A 320 10.98 -5.29 -22.01
C LEU A 320 11.71 -4.22 -21.17
N TRP A 321 11.56 -2.97 -21.54
CA TRP A 321 11.74 -1.83 -20.66
C TRP A 321 10.39 -1.41 -20.12
N GLN A 322 10.30 -1.17 -18.82
CA GLN A 322 9.09 -0.72 -18.16
C GLN A 322 9.43 0.41 -17.20
N LEU A 323 8.73 1.55 -17.35
CA LEU A 323 8.73 2.65 -16.40
C LEU A 323 7.34 2.76 -15.81
N GLN A 324 7.27 2.81 -14.48
CA GLN A 324 6.04 3.03 -13.72
C GLN A 324 6.22 4.19 -12.76
N LEU A 325 5.25 5.07 -12.73
CA LEU A 325 5.17 6.23 -11.83
C LEU A 325 3.89 6.11 -11.04
N LYS A 326 3.97 6.26 -9.73
CA LYS A 326 2.81 6.30 -8.85
C LYS A 326 2.95 7.48 -7.91
N GLY A 327 1.89 8.26 -7.77
CA GLY A 327 1.86 9.44 -6.93
C GLY A 327 0.59 9.52 -6.11
N LEU A 328 0.69 10.13 -4.94
CA LEU A 328 -0.43 10.47 -4.08
C LEU A 328 -0.17 11.84 -3.45
N GLY A 329 -1.16 12.71 -3.53
CA GLY A 329 -1.23 13.94 -2.75
C GLY A 329 -2.50 13.96 -1.92
N SER A 330 -2.42 14.41 -0.69
CA SER A 330 -3.58 14.58 0.20
C SER A 330 -3.52 15.94 0.88
N TRP A 331 -4.66 16.62 0.99
CA TRP A 331 -4.80 17.96 1.56
C TRP A 331 -6.02 18.03 2.45
N HIS A 332 -5.87 18.58 3.65
CA HIS A 332 -7.00 18.89 4.52
C HIS A 332 -7.85 20.01 3.94
N LEU A 333 -9.14 19.75 3.74
CA LEU A 333 -10.16 20.76 3.42
C LEU A 333 -10.78 21.34 4.69
N SER A 334 -10.85 20.53 5.76
CA SER A 334 -11.25 20.90 7.10
C SER A 334 -10.62 19.92 8.11
N PRO A 335 -10.71 20.13 9.43
CA PRO A 335 -10.10 19.24 10.43
C PRO A 335 -10.45 17.75 10.29
N LYS A 336 -11.64 17.44 9.77
CA LYS A 336 -12.13 16.06 9.58
C LYS A 336 -12.30 15.64 8.12
N THR A 337 -12.06 16.54 7.16
CA THR A 337 -12.30 16.30 5.72
C THR A 337 -11.02 16.53 4.95
N PHE A 338 -10.69 15.61 4.07
CA PHE A 338 -9.52 15.75 3.19
C PHE A 338 -9.87 15.39 1.75
N PHE A 339 -9.14 15.98 0.84
CA PHE A 339 -9.10 15.62 -0.57
C PHE A 339 -7.83 14.81 -0.84
N SER A 340 -7.93 13.79 -1.66
CA SER A 340 -6.79 12.97 -2.08
C SER A 340 -6.82 12.75 -3.58
N LEU A 341 -5.67 12.94 -4.22
CA LEU A 341 -5.45 12.65 -5.63
C LEU A 341 -4.39 11.56 -5.74
N THR A 342 -4.74 10.45 -6.37
CA THR A 342 -3.80 9.34 -6.64
C THR A 342 -3.65 9.15 -8.13
N GLY A 343 -2.41 9.15 -8.63
CA GLY A 343 -2.08 8.92 -10.01
C GLY A 343 -1.18 7.70 -10.21
N PHE A 344 -1.38 7.03 -11.33
CA PHE A 344 -0.50 5.99 -11.84
C PHE A 344 -0.28 6.21 -13.32
N ALA A 345 0.96 6.09 -13.77
CA ALA A 345 1.32 6.07 -15.18
C ALA A 345 2.35 4.97 -15.43
N GLY A 346 2.26 4.33 -16.57
CA GLY A 346 3.19 3.28 -16.97
C GLY A 346 3.44 3.29 -18.48
N ILE A 347 4.65 2.91 -18.86
CA ILE A 347 5.02 2.69 -20.26
C ILE A 347 5.94 1.48 -20.39
N LYS A 348 5.75 0.71 -21.42
CA LYS A 348 6.53 -0.48 -21.81
C LYS A 348 7.11 -0.28 -23.21
N ALA A 349 8.37 -0.58 -23.36
CA ALA A 349 9.05 -0.49 -24.64
C ALA A 349 9.87 -1.77 -24.91
N PRO A 350 9.93 -2.23 -26.18
CA PRO A 350 9.20 -1.76 -27.34
C PRO A 350 7.68 -1.99 -27.22
N PHE A 351 6.85 -1.26 -27.96
CA PHE A 351 5.39 -1.34 -27.86
C PHE A 351 4.82 -2.67 -28.35
N LYS A 352 5.53 -3.40 -29.20
CA LYS A 352 5.14 -4.76 -29.61
C LYS A 352 5.62 -5.77 -28.58
N GLN A 353 4.73 -6.20 -27.71
CA GLN A 353 4.99 -7.14 -26.60
C GLN A 353 4.17 -8.43 -26.76
N PRO A 354 4.66 -9.58 -26.24
CA PRO A 354 3.87 -10.80 -26.11
C PRO A 354 2.76 -10.60 -25.04
N TYR A 355 1.74 -11.43 -25.10
CA TYR A 355 0.61 -11.37 -24.18
C TYR A 355 1.05 -11.39 -22.70
N PHE A 356 2.05 -12.18 -22.36
CA PHE A 356 2.62 -12.24 -21.01
C PHE A 356 3.02 -10.87 -20.44
N ASN A 357 3.48 -9.95 -21.29
CA ASN A 357 3.94 -8.62 -20.93
C ASN A 357 2.84 -7.53 -21.04
N LEU A 358 1.66 -7.83 -21.61
CA LEU A 358 0.65 -6.81 -21.89
C LEU A 358 -0.18 -6.38 -20.66
N ARG A 359 -0.19 -7.16 -19.59
CA ARG A 359 -0.97 -6.87 -18.37
C ARG A 359 -0.75 -5.45 -17.88
N PHE A 360 -1.82 -4.63 -17.81
CA PHE A 360 -1.67 -3.23 -17.43
C PHE A 360 -2.64 -2.81 -16.33
N LEU A 361 -3.93 -2.61 -16.61
CA LEU A 361 -4.94 -2.18 -15.65
C LEU A 361 -5.85 -3.37 -15.25
N GLY A 362 -6.26 -3.44 -13.98
CA GLY A 362 -7.08 -4.54 -13.45
C GLY A 362 -6.25 -5.73 -12.94
N TYR A 363 -4.93 -5.65 -12.96
CA TYR A 363 -4.04 -6.68 -12.46
C TYR A 363 -3.40 -6.25 -11.13
N GLY A 364 -3.61 -7.04 -10.07
CA GLY A 364 -3.08 -6.75 -8.74
C GLY A 364 -3.56 -5.41 -8.19
N ASP A 365 -2.61 -4.56 -7.76
CA ASP A 365 -2.91 -3.26 -7.14
C ASP A 365 -3.14 -2.12 -8.13
N VAL A 366 -2.94 -2.37 -9.43
CA VAL A 366 -3.15 -1.39 -10.51
C VAL A 366 -4.56 -1.58 -11.08
N PHE A 367 -5.56 -0.96 -10.47
CA PHE A 367 -6.95 -1.08 -10.89
C PHE A 367 -7.71 0.24 -10.71
N MET A 368 -8.84 0.39 -11.38
CA MET A 368 -9.84 1.46 -11.17
C MET A 368 -11.08 0.88 -10.49
N GLN A 369 -11.61 1.60 -9.50
CA GLN A 369 -12.90 1.28 -8.90
C GLN A 369 -14.00 1.34 -9.97
N GLY A 370 -14.96 0.41 -9.93
CA GLY A 370 -16.00 0.26 -10.94
C GLY A 370 -15.64 -0.64 -12.13
N TYR A 371 -14.35 -1.04 -12.23
CA TYR A 371 -13.86 -1.96 -13.28
C TYR A 371 -13.26 -3.25 -12.69
N GLU A 372 -13.73 -3.69 -11.52
CA GLU A 372 -13.19 -4.86 -10.82
C GLU A 372 -13.35 -6.16 -11.60
N TYR A 373 -14.33 -6.25 -12.48
CA TYR A 373 -14.56 -7.42 -13.35
C TYR A 373 -13.76 -7.38 -14.64
N TYR A 374 -13.09 -6.29 -14.94
CA TYR A 374 -12.39 -6.07 -16.19
C TYR A 374 -10.88 -5.97 -16.00
N VAL A 375 -10.17 -6.27 -17.08
CA VAL A 375 -8.74 -6.01 -17.22
C VAL A 375 -8.52 -5.28 -18.54
N VAL A 376 -7.53 -4.39 -18.56
CA VAL A 376 -7.16 -3.67 -19.78
C VAL A 376 -5.68 -3.92 -20.03
N ASP A 377 -5.42 -4.63 -21.11
CA ASP A 377 -4.08 -4.92 -21.55
C ASP A 377 -3.52 -3.76 -22.38
N GLY A 378 -2.22 -3.52 -22.26
CA GLY A 378 -1.57 -2.49 -23.05
C GLY A 378 -0.12 -2.26 -22.69
N VAL A 379 0.45 -1.26 -23.37
CA VAL A 379 1.87 -0.93 -23.26
C VAL A 379 2.13 0.45 -22.69
N ALA A 380 1.15 1.33 -22.70
CA ALA A 380 1.26 2.67 -22.11
C ALA A 380 -0.10 3.11 -21.56
N GLY A 381 -0.11 3.92 -20.51
CA GLY A 381 -1.36 4.43 -19.96
C GLY A 381 -1.24 4.78 -18.48
N GLY A 382 -2.40 4.94 -17.84
CA GLY A 382 -2.47 5.27 -16.43
C GLY A 382 -3.89 5.60 -15.97
N TYR A 383 -3.99 6.06 -14.73
CA TYR A 383 -5.23 6.56 -14.16
C TYR A 383 -4.98 7.71 -13.19
N LEU A 384 -6.02 8.49 -12.99
CA LEU A 384 -6.16 9.46 -11.90
C LEU A 384 -7.38 9.10 -11.07
N LYS A 385 -7.27 9.16 -9.75
CA LYS A 385 -8.33 8.90 -8.77
C LYS A 385 -8.42 10.10 -7.84
N ALA A 386 -9.53 10.78 -7.86
CA ALA A 386 -9.84 11.89 -6.97
C ALA A 386 -10.82 11.40 -5.89
N THR A 387 -10.54 11.67 -4.63
CA THR A 387 -11.36 11.22 -3.50
C THR A 387 -11.51 12.36 -2.50
N VAL A 388 -12.74 12.64 -2.08
CA VAL A 388 -13.03 13.45 -0.89
C VAL A 388 -13.52 12.51 0.19
N ALA A 389 -12.89 12.56 1.37
CA ALA A 389 -13.25 11.71 2.50
C ALA A 389 -13.40 12.54 3.77
N ARG A 390 -14.36 12.16 4.62
CA ARG A 390 -14.64 12.77 5.91
C ARG A 390 -14.66 11.74 7.01
N GLU A 391 -13.97 12.03 8.11
CA GLU A 391 -14.03 11.23 9.33
C GLU A 391 -15.37 11.45 10.02
N PHE A 392 -16.15 10.37 10.15
CA PHE A 392 -17.43 10.40 10.86
C PHE A 392 -17.31 9.90 12.30
N LEU A 393 -16.53 8.82 12.49
CA LEU A 393 -16.37 8.18 13.79
C LEU A 393 -14.90 7.94 14.08
N ASN A 394 -14.51 8.23 15.32
CA ASN A 394 -13.18 7.95 15.85
C ASN A 394 -13.34 7.50 17.30
N PHE A 395 -13.11 6.22 17.54
CA PHE A 395 -13.28 5.63 18.86
C PHE A 395 -12.28 4.51 19.11
N ASN A 396 -12.11 4.17 20.37
CA ASN A 396 -11.21 3.14 20.82
C ASN A 396 -11.98 2.03 21.53
N ILE A 397 -11.71 0.78 21.17
CA ILE A 397 -12.21 -0.38 21.90
C ILE A 397 -11.10 -0.86 22.84
N ARG A 398 -11.40 -0.97 24.13
CA ARG A 398 -10.50 -1.57 25.11
C ARG A 398 -10.68 -3.08 25.08
N VAL A 399 -9.58 -3.79 24.93
CA VAL A 399 -9.53 -5.26 24.96
C VAL A 399 -8.93 -5.69 26.29
N PRO A 400 -9.50 -6.70 26.98
CA PRO A 400 -8.91 -7.24 28.20
C PRO A 400 -7.46 -7.65 27.95
N GLN A 401 -6.57 -7.26 28.85
CA GLN A 401 -5.14 -7.59 28.74
C GLN A 401 -4.98 -9.10 28.79
N THR A 402 -4.44 -9.69 27.75
CA THR A 402 -3.92 -11.06 27.81
C THR A 402 -2.51 -11.02 28.39
N LYS A 403 -2.10 -12.03 29.18
CA LYS A 403 -0.78 -12.11 29.85
C LYS A 403 0.43 -11.84 28.94
N HIS A 404 0.24 -11.90 27.62
CA HIS A 404 1.27 -11.72 26.59
C HIS A 404 0.94 -10.59 25.58
N GLY A 405 -0.20 -9.91 25.73
CA GLY A 405 -0.65 -8.87 24.80
C GLY A 405 -0.10 -7.48 25.15
N THR A 406 0.44 -6.78 24.16
CA THR A 406 0.94 -5.41 24.32
C THR A 406 -0.14 -4.35 24.01
N THR A 407 -1.32 -4.78 23.55
CA THR A 407 -2.38 -3.86 23.07
C THR A 407 -3.63 -4.03 23.90
N ASP A 408 -3.97 -2.99 24.62
CA ASP A 408 -5.21 -2.82 25.41
C ASP A 408 -6.23 -1.93 24.68
N ILE A 409 -5.83 -1.29 23.58
CA ILE A 409 -6.67 -0.34 22.85
C ILE A 409 -6.61 -0.65 21.34
N ILE A 410 -7.77 -0.87 20.74
CA ILE A 410 -7.94 -1.01 19.31
C ILE A 410 -8.60 0.27 18.78
N PRO A 411 -7.87 1.12 18.03
CA PRO A 411 -8.44 2.32 17.45
C PRO A 411 -9.29 1.97 16.22
N PHE A 412 -10.43 2.64 16.08
CA PHE A 412 -11.27 2.62 14.89
C PHE A 412 -11.50 4.03 14.39
N ARG A 413 -11.18 4.28 13.13
CA ARG A 413 -11.51 5.51 12.42
C ARG A 413 -12.33 5.15 11.19
N ILE A 414 -13.51 5.73 11.06
CA ILE A 414 -14.45 5.43 9.99
C ILE A 414 -14.64 6.70 9.16
N TYR A 415 -14.35 6.57 7.87
CA TYR A 415 -14.45 7.64 6.89
C TYR A 415 -15.52 7.30 5.87
N GLY A 416 -16.41 8.25 5.61
CA GLY A 416 -17.24 8.22 4.42
C GLY A 416 -16.53 8.96 3.29
N LYS A 417 -16.69 8.50 2.07
CA LYS A 417 -16.01 9.08 0.90
C LYS A 417 -16.87 9.10 -0.33
N VAL A 418 -16.55 10.04 -1.21
CA VAL A 418 -16.99 10.09 -2.61
C VAL A 418 -15.75 10.13 -3.48
N TYR A 419 -15.81 9.50 -4.64
CA TYR A 419 -14.66 9.45 -5.54
C TYR A 419 -15.07 9.46 -7.01
N GLY A 420 -14.15 9.95 -7.84
CA GLY A 420 -14.20 9.87 -9.28
C GLY A 420 -12.85 9.46 -9.85
N ASN A 421 -12.87 8.64 -10.88
CA ASN A 421 -11.66 8.12 -11.50
C ASN A 421 -11.73 8.30 -13.01
N SER A 422 -10.56 8.53 -13.61
CA SER A 422 -10.36 8.53 -15.05
C SER A 422 -9.10 7.77 -15.40
N GLY A 423 -9.12 7.03 -16.52
CA GLY A 423 -7.96 6.23 -16.93
C GLY A 423 -7.96 5.98 -18.43
N TYR A 424 -6.76 5.63 -18.93
CA TYR A 424 -6.55 5.30 -20.33
C TYR A 424 -5.42 4.30 -20.48
N VAL A 425 -5.60 3.33 -21.36
CA VAL A 425 -4.54 2.35 -21.68
C VAL A 425 -4.41 2.21 -23.18
N HIS A 426 -3.23 2.46 -23.70
CA HIS A 426 -2.88 2.26 -25.10
C HIS A 426 -2.44 0.81 -25.34
N ASN A 427 -3.11 0.15 -26.28
CA ASN A 427 -2.77 -1.17 -26.77
C ASN A 427 -2.67 -1.13 -28.32
N PRO A 428 -1.49 -1.36 -28.92
CA PRO A 428 -1.36 -1.40 -30.38
C PRO A 428 -2.14 -2.52 -31.06
N GLN A 429 -2.49 -3.57 -30.29
CA GLN A 429 -3.20 -4.76 -30.82
C GLN A 429 -4.32 -5.16 -29.84
N PRO A 430 -5.38 -4.35 -29.72
CA PRO A 430 -6.43 -4.56 -28.72
C PRO A 430 -7.30 -5.81 -28.96
N GLY A 431 -7.33 -6.34 -30.20
CA GLY A 431 -8.24 -7.44 -30.56
C GLY A 431 -9.70 -7.07 -30.31
N ASN A 432 -10.42 -7.93 -29.60
CA ASN A 432 -11.84 -7.73 -29.25
C ASN A 432 -12.05 -6.98 -27.93
N ASN A 433 -11.03 -6.25 -27.43
CA ASN A 433 -11.09 -5.57 -26.15
C ASN A 433 -11.43 -4.08 -26.37
N ALA A 434 -12.63 -3.69 -25.93
CA ALA A 434 -13.18 -2.34 -26.18
C ALA A 434 -12.66 -1.27 -25.20
N LEU A 435 -12.17 -1.70 -24.02
CA LEU A 435 -11.67 -0.77 -23.00
C LEU A 435 -10.24 -0.29 -23.26
N SER A 436 -9.49 -1.00 -24.12
CA SER A 436 -8.20 -0.52 -24.60
C SER A 436 -8.42 0.62 -25.62
N ASN A 437 -7.52 1.61 -25.58
CA ASN A 437 -7.57 2.82 -26.44
C ASN A 437 -8.83 3.69 -26.23
N THR A 438 -9.53 3.50 -25.12
CA THR A 438 -10.73 4.25 -24.74
C THR A 438 -10.48 4.95 -23.39
N LEU A 439 -10.99 6.19 -23.27
CA LEU A 439 -10.96 6.91 -22.00
C LEU A 439 -12.00 6.30 -21.05
N LEU A 440 -11.54 5.83 -19.89
CA LEU A 440 -12.35 5.15 -18.89
C LEU A 440 -12.74 6.14 -17.80
N HIS A 441 -14.00 6.08 -17.37
CA HIS A 441 -14.52 6.87 -16.27
C HIS A 441 -15.30 5.99 -15.28
N SER A 442 -15.16 6.30 -14.00
CA SER A 442 -16.00 5.73 -12.96
C SER A 442 -16.15 6.69 -11.80
N ALA A 443 -17.20 6.51 -11.02
CA ALA A 443 -17.44 7.27 -9.81
C ALA A 443 -18.11 6.38 -8.76
N GLY A 444 -18.12 6.82 -7.52
CA GLY A 444 -18.77 6.05 -6.48
C GLY A 444 -18.71 6.71 -5.10
N ILE A 445 -19.31 6.00 -4.17
CA ILE A 445 -19.32 6.33 -2.74
C ILE A 445 -18.76 5.16 -1.95
N GLY A 446 -18.31 5.40 -0.74
CA GLY A 446 -17.78 4.30 0.07
C GLY A 446 -17.54 4.65 1.52
N ILE A 447 -17.21 3.62 2.28
CA ILE A 447 -16.82 3.69 3.68
C ILE A 447 -15.46 3.04 3.84
N ASP A 448 -14.50 3.77 4.42
CA ASP A 448 -13.19 3.24 4.79
C ASP A 448 -13.13 3.06 6.31
N VAL A 449 -12.81 1.84 6.75
CA VAL A 449 -12.59 1.51 8.16
C VAL A 449 -11.09 1.30 8.37
N VAL A 450 -10.47 2.21 9.11
CA VAL A 450 -9.04 2.16 9.48
C VAL A 450 -8.94 1.69 10.91
N THR A 451 -8.22 0.59 11.14
CA THR A 451 -8.10 0.02 12.48
C THR A 451 -6.65 -0.40 12.78
N PHE A 452 -6.44 -1.10 13.89
CA PHE A 452 -5.11 -1.49 14.39
C PHE A 452 -4.30 -2.29 13.35
N TYR A 453 -2.98 -2.27 13.48
CA TYR A 453 -2.03 -2.91 12.57
C TYR A 453 -2.16 -2.47 11.10
N ASP A 454 -2.61 -1.24 10.89
CA ASP A 454 -2.71 -0.61 9.57
C ASP A 454 -3.70 -1.33 8.63
N VAL A 455 -4.67 -2.06 9.20
CA VAL A 455 -5.73 -2.70 8.43
C VAL A 455 -6.72 -1.64 7.97
N ILE A 456 -6.95 -1.61 6.67
CA ILE A 456 -7.93 -0.72 6.03
C ILE A 456 -8.89 -1.58 5.21
N LEU A 457 -10.16 -1.55 5.59
CA LEU A 457 -11.25 -2.17 4.84
C LEU A 457 -12.03 -1.07 4.13
N ARG A 458 -12.28 -1.25 2.85
CA ARG A 458 -12.98 -0.32 1.98
C ARG A 458 -14.22 -0.97 1.42
N PHE A 459 -15.37 -0.44 1.76
CA PHE A 459 -16.66 -0.81 1.19
C PHE A 459 -17.02 0.27 0.19
N GLU A 460 -17.06 -0.09 -1.11
CA GLU A 460 -17.17 0.87 -2.20
C GLU A 460 -18.33 0.47 -3.13
N TYR A 461 -19.26 1.38 -3.36
CA TYR A 461 -20.30 1.23 -4.35
C TYR A 461 -19.95 2.11 -5.56
N SER A 462 -19.65 1.47 -6.66
CA SER A 462 -19.09 2.11 -7.86
C SER A 462 -20.05 2.04 -9.04
N PHE A 463 -19.95 3.05 -9.90
CA PHE A 463 -20.60 3.14 -11.22
C PHE A 463 -19.53 3.31 -12.29
N ASN A 464 -19.67 2.71 -13.44
CA ASN A 464 -18.77 2.91 -14.58
C ASN A 464 -19.51 3.37 -15.84
N GLN A 465 -18.75 3.80 -16.85
CA GLN A 465 -19.31 4.29 -18.12
C GLN A 465 -20.05 3.20 -18.94
N LEU A 466 -19.92 1.92 -18.59
CA LEU A 466 -20.65 0.83 -19.24
C LEU A 466 -22.08 0.67 -18.70
N GLY A 467 -22.52 1.60 -17.82
CA GLY A 467 -23.82 1.52 -17.14
C GLY A 467 -23.89 0.47 -16.04
N GLN A 468 -22.76 -0.08 -15.61
CA GLN A 468 -22.67 -1.09 -14.57
C GLN A 468 -22.39 -0.48 -13.22
N ASN A 469 -22.87 -1.13 -12.18
CA ASN A 469 -22.63 -0.76 -10.80
C ASN A 469 -22.43 -2.01 -9.93
N GLY A 470 -21.85 -1.81 -8.76
CA GLY A 470 -21.61 -2.92 -7.82
C GLY A 470 -21.04 -2.47 -6.50
N LEU A 471 -21.25 -3.31 -5.48
CA LEU A 471 -20.65 -3.19 -4.17
C LEU A 471 -19.36 -4.02 -4.12
N TYR A 472 -18.25 -3.40 -3.78
CA TYR A 472 -16.94 -4.04 -3.73
C TYR A 472 -16.31 -3.88 -2.37
N LEU A 473 -15.64 -4.92 -1.91
CA LEU A 473 -14.84 -4.93 -0.70
C LEU A 473 -13.35 -4.97 -1.09
N HIS A 474 -12.62 -3.93 -0.76
CA HIS A 474 -11.19 -3.88 -0.96
C HIS A 474 -10.43 -3.86 0.36
N ARG A 475 -9.35 -4.60 0.42
CA ARG A 475 -8.34 -4.47 1.46
C ARG A 475 -7.15 -3.73 0.87
N LYS A 476 -6.83 -2.57 1.42
CA LYS A 476 -5.62 -1.85 0.99
C LYS A 476 -4.39 -2.54 1.54
N TYR A 477 -3.47 -2.84 0.65
CA TYR A 477 -2.08 -3.10 1.02
C TYR A 477 -1.31 -1.79 0.89
N ILE A 478 -0.39 -1.55 1.83
CA ILE A 478 0.48 -0.38 1.82
C ILE A 478 1.24 -0.34 0.49
N PHE A 479 1.47 0.86 -0.03
CA PHE A 479 2.24 1.18 -1.23
C PHE A 479 3.36 0.21 -1.56
#